data_60644b1499f5a9704fdbff691282629f
#
_entry.id   60644b1499f5a9704fdbff691282629f
#
_cell.length_a   1.000
_cell.length_b   1.000
_cell.length_c   1.000
_cell.angle_alpha   90.00
_cell.angle_beta   90.00
_cell.angle_gamma   90.00
#
_symmetry.space_group_name_H-M   'P 1'
#
loop_
_entity.id
_entity.type
_entity.pdbx_description
1 polymer ?
#
loop_
_entity_poly.entity_id
_entity_poly.type
_entity_poly.pdbx_seq_one_letter_code
_entity_poly.pdbx_strand_id
1 'polypeptide(L)'
;MKLAPGQASGDEPEAHKASDQVLLLIEGELAAEIAGARSRMKAGDVVVIPPRTRHKFTNPGDVPALTFSVYSPPEYPADEKG
;
A
#
# COMPACT_ATOMS: atom_id res chain seq x y z
N MET A 1 -5.19 0.25 -7.04
CA MET A 1 -6.13 -0.30 -6.04
C MET A 1 -7.18 0.74 -5.72
N LYS A 2 -8.38 0.30 -5.56
CA LYS A 2 -9.48 1.19 -5.21
C LYS A 2 -10.12 0.68 -3.93
N LEU A 3 -10.24 1.53 -2.93
CA LEU A 3 -10.85 1.18 -1.66
C LEU A 3 -12.10 2.01 -1.43
N ALA A 4 -13.22 1.34 -1.23
CA ALA A 4 -14.46 2.02 -0.88
C ALA A 4 -14.37 2.54 0.55
N PRO A 5 -15.22 3.50 0.93
CA PRO A 5 -15.22 4.00 2.29
C PRO A 5 -15.34 2.85 3.29
N GLY A 6 -14.49 2.86 4.30
CA GLY A 6 -14.48 1.83 5.34
C GLY A 6 -13.76 0.55 4.97
N GLN A 7 -13.36 0.40 3.72
CA GLN A 7 -12.69 -0.81 3.27
C GLN A 7 -11.21 -0.77 3.62
N ALA A 8 -10.61 -1.95 3.79
CA ALA A 8 -9.19 -2.08 4.06
C ALA A 8 -8.55 -3.01 3.06
N SER A 9 -7.26 -2.85 2.84
CA SER A 9 -6.50 -3.74 1.98
C SER A 9 -6.06 -4.94 2.80
N GLY A 10 -6.69 -6.07 2.61
CA GLY A 10 -6.38 -7.27 3.35
C GLY A 10 -6.95 -7.24 4.76
N ASP A 11 -6.97 -8.40 5.39
CA ASP A 11 -7.47 -8.51 6.74
C ASP A 11 -6.41 -8.23 7.76
N GLU A 12 -5.17 -8.34 7.40
CA GLU A 12 -4.08 -8.07 8.32
C GLU A 12 -2.92 -7.53 7.49
N PRO A 13 -1.99 -6.88 8.15
CA PRO A 13 -0.85 -6.32 7.44
C PRO A 13 -0.09 -7.39 6.68
N GLU A 14 0.28 -7.08 5.46
CA GLU A 14 1.00 -7.99 4.60
C GLU A 14 2.41 -7.51 4.42
N ALA A 15 3.30 -8.41 4.05
CA ALA A 15 4.70 -8.09 3.79
C ALA A 15 5.11 -8.68 2.45
N HIS A 16 5.87 -7.92 1.69
CA HIS A 16 6.46 -8.41 0.46
C HIS A 16 7.83 -8.98 0.76
N LYS A 17 8.21 -10.01 0.01
CA LYS A 17 9.42 -10.73 0.36
C LYS A 17 10.69 -10.03 -0.07
N ALA A 18 10.70 -9.43 -1.21
CA ALA A 18 11.94 -8.94 -1.78
C ALA A 18 11.85 -7.60 -2.48
N SER A 19 10.69 -6.97 -2.49
CA SER A 19 10.52 -5.74 -3.24
C SER A 19 10.16 -4.59 -2.33
N ASP A 20 10.66 -3.41 -2.67
CA ASP A 20 10.10 -2.18 -2.14
C ASP A 20 8.81 -1.91 -2.86
N GLN A 21 7.83 -1.42 -2.15
CA GLN A 21 6.60 -0.95 -2.78
C GLN A 21 6.53 0.56 -2.64
N VAL A 22 6.28 1.24 -3.75
CA VAL A 22 6.04 2.67 -3.73
C VAL A 22 4.57 2.85 -4.02
N LEU A 23 3.84 3.46 -3.10
CA LEU A 23 2.40 3.65 -3.25
C LEU A 23 2.07 5.13 -3.30
N LEU A 24 1.38 5.52 -4.36
CA LEU A 24 0.91 6.89 -4.54
C LEU A 24 -0.59 6.92 -4.36
N LEU A 25 -1.06 7.81 -3.50
CA LEU A 25 -2.49 8.01 -3.35
C LEU A 25 -2.94 9.06 -4.36
N ILE A 26 -3.82 8.66 -5.27
CA ILE A 26 -4.27 9.51 -6.35
C ILE A 26 -5.50 10.30 -5.95
N GLU A 27 -6.45 9.64 -5.30
CA GLU A 27 -7.69 10.30 -4.88
C GLU A 27 -8.10 9.79 -3.51
N GLY A 28 -8.75 10.64 -2.74
CA GLY A 28 -9.30 10.27 -1.45
C GLY A 28 -8.30 10.40 -0.33
N GLU A 29 -8.56 9.65 0.73
CA GLU A 29 -7.69 9.60 1.90
C GLU A 29 -7.43 8.18 2.29
N LEU A 30 -6.29 7.93 2.92
CA LEU A 30 -5.98 6.62 3.45
C LEU A 30 -5.40 6.75 4.85
N ALA A 31 -5.74 5.80 5.70
CA ALA A 31 -5.04 5.59 6.95
C ALA A 31 -4.06 4.46 6.68
N ALA A 32 -2.79 4.73 6.87
CA ALA A 32 -1.73 3.76 6.59
C ALA A 32 -1.13 3.26 7.90
N GLU A 33 -0.93 1.94 7.96
CA GLU A 33 -0.23 1.34 9.07
C GLU A 33 0.95 0.58 8.48
N ILE A 34 2.16 1.03 8.77
CA ILE A 34 3.38 0.45 8.20
C ILE A 34 4.33 0.17 9.35
N ALA A 35 4.70 -1.11 9.51
CA ALA A 35 5.58 -1.56 10.58
C ALA A 35 5.07 -1.10 11.95
N GLY A 36 3.75 -1.09 12.11
CA GLY A 36 3.13 -0.69 13.36
C GLY A 36 2.94 0.79 13.53
N ALA A 37 3.50 1.62 12.67
CA ALA A 37 3.33 3.06 12.75
C ALA A 37 2.14 3.49 11.90
N ARG A 38 1.33 4.38 12.43
CA ARG A 38 0.13 4.85 11.75
C ARG A 38 0.32 6.26 11.23
N SER A 39 -0.23 6.50 10.05
CA SER A 39 -0.19 7.84 9.47
C SER A 39 -1.41 8.04 8.58
N ARG A 40 -1.65 9.28 8.19
CA ARG A 40 -2.71 9.64 7.29
C ARG A 40 -2.11 10.10 5.98
N MET A 41 -2.72 9.66 4.88
CA MET A 41 -2.29 10.06 3.55
C MET A 41 -3.44 10.81 2.87
N LYS A 42 -3.10 11.79 2.06
CA LYS A 42 -4.05 12.49 1.21
C LYS A 42 -3.57 12.43 -0.23
N ALA A 43 -4.44 12.80 -1.14
CA ALA A 43 -4.13 12.76 -2.56
C ALA A 43 -2.82 13.50 -2.83
N GLY A 44 -1.95 12.86 -3.56
CA GLY A 44 -0.62 13.37 -3.86
C GLY A 44 0.48 12.82 -2.97
N ASP A 45 0.12 12.16 -1.86
CA ASP A 45 1.14 11.63 -0.97
C ASP A 45 1.68 10.31 -1.50
N VAL A 46 2.95 10.07 -1.19
CA VAL A 46 3.66 8.86 -1.61
C VAL A 46 4.27 8.22 -0.38
N VAL A 47 4.21 6.91 -0.30
CA VAL A 47 4.87 6.18 0.77
C VAL A 47 5.68 5.05 0.18
N VAL A 48 6.83 4.77 0.78
CA VAL A 48 7.68 3.65 0.38
C VAL A 48 7.61 2.60 1.47
N ILE A 49 7.31 1.38 1.07
CA ILE A 49 7.20 0.25 1.98
C ILE A 49 8.34 -0.70 1.68
N PRO A 50 9.32 -0.81 2.59
CA PRO A 50 10.48 -1.69 2.37
C PRO A 50 10.06 -3.15 2.34
N PRO A 51 10.94 -4.03 1.85
CA PRO A 51 10.64 -5.46 1.84
C PRO A 51 10.39 -5.99 3.24
N ARG A 52 9.54 -6.99 3.32
CA ARG A 52 9.22 -7.68 4.57
C ARG A 52 8.65 -6.77 5.64
N THR A 53 8.00 -5.71 5.22
CA THR A 53 7.41 -4.76 6.14
C THR A 53 5.92 -4.97 6.13
N ARG A 54 5.34 -5.18 7.30
CA ARG A 54 3.90 -5.36 7.41
C ARG A 54 3.21 -4.03 7.19
N HIS A 55 2.14 -4.04 6.44
CA HIS A 55 1.44 -2.82 6.11
C HIS A 55 -0.03 -3.08 5.87
N LYS A 56 -0.85 -2.08 6.13
CA LYS A 56 -2.28 -2.14 5.92
C LYS A 56 -2.79 -0.76 5.61
N PHE A 57 -3.72 -0.66 4.68
CA PHE A 57 -4.33 0.61 4.32
C PHE A 57 -5.83 0.51 4.51
N THR A 58 -6.42 1.57 5.06
CA THR A 58 -7.85 1.63 5.28
C THR A 58 -8.35 2.96 4.75
N ASN A 59 -9.53 2.96 4.14
CA ASN A 59 -10.14 4.21 3.71
C ASN A 59 -11.00 4.76 4.85
N PRO A 60 -10.55 5.82 5.52
CA PRO A 60 -11.30 6.37 6.65
C PRO A 60 -12.32 7.42 6.24
N GLY A 61 -12.36 7.77 4.96
CA GLY A 61 -13.22 8.84 4.50
C GLY A 61 -14.55 8.35 4.00
N ASP A 62 -15.25 9.23 3.31
CA ASP A 62 -16.57 8.91 2.79
C ASP A 62 -16.60 8.90 1.26
N VAL A 63 -15.44 8.97 0.62
CA VAL A 63 -15.31 8.83 -0.82
C VAL A 63 -14.30 7.75 -1.13
N PRO A 64 -14.36 7.13 -2.31
CA PRO A 64 -13.38 6.08 -2.65
C PRO A 64 -11.96 6.62 -2.69
N ALA A 65 -11.01 5.78 -2.31
CA ALA A 65 -9.59 6.09 -2.41
C ALA A 65 -8.99 5.30 -3.56
N LEU A 66 -8.18 5.96 -4.37
CA LEU A 66 -7.56 5.34 -5.53
C LEU A 66 -6.05 5.43 -5.39
N THR A 67 -5.37 4.30 -5.52
CA THR A 67 -3.90 4.25 -5.38
C THR A 67 -3.26 3.62 -6.60
N PHE A 68 -1.98 3.94 -6.78
CA PHE A 68 -1.14 3.32 -7.79
C PHE A 68 0.13 2.86 -7.11
N SER A 69 0.52 1.62 -7.35
CA SER A 69 1.71 1.05 -6.70
C SER A 69 2.70 0.53 -7.73
N VAL A 70 3.98 0.66 -7.38
CA VAL A 70 5.07 0.13 -8.17
C VAL A 70 5.94 -0.70 -7.24
N TYR A 71 6.38 -1.86 -7.72
CA TYR A 71 7.27 -2.73 -6.96
C TYR A 71 8.64 -2.73 -7.60
N SER A 72 9.67 -2.55 -6.80
CA SER A 72 11.04 -2.47 -7.29
C SER A 72 11.95 -3.30 -6.36
N PRO A 73 12.54 -4.38 -6.84
CA PRO A 73 12.33 -4.92 -8.19
C PRO A 73 10.95 -5.53 -8.34
N PRO A 74 10.49 -5.72 -9.57
CA PRO A 74 9.18 -6.33 -9.77
C PRO A 74 9.15 -7.72 -9.18
N GLU A 75 7.96 -8.13 -8.75
CA GLU A 75 7.79 -9.45 -8.15
C GLU A 75 7.38 -10.42 -9.25
N TYR A 76 8.32 -11.19 -9.72
CA TYR A 76 8.09 -12.19 -10.74
C TYR A 76 8.08 -13.57 -10.13
N PRO A 77 7.60 -14.55 -10.87
CA PRO A 77 7.73 -15.94 -10.43
C PRO A 77 9.19 -16.27 -10.16
N ALA A 78 9.39 -17.21 -9.30
CA ALA A 78 10.72 -17.47 -8.79
C ALA A 78 11.70 -17.89 -9.82
N ASP A 79 11.29 -18.52 -10.89
CA ASP A 79 12.22 -19.00 -11.88
C ASP A 79 12.74 -17.92 -12.76
N GLU A 80 12.35 -16.76 -12.55
CA GLU A 80 12.87 -15.79 -13.38
C GLU A 80 14.23 -15.57 -13.15
N LYS A 81 14.82 -15.83 -13.05
CA LYS A 81 16.07 -15.64 -13.00
C LYS A 81 16.69 -15.27 -13.82
N GLY A 82 16.62 -15.04 -13.70
CA GLY A 82 17.38 -14.99 -14.60
C GLY A 82 18.02 -14.64 -15.06
#